data_8d31fba51b681e7cf93d1071eef2e99e
#
_entry.id   8d31fba51b681e7cf93d1071eef2e99e
#
_cell.length_a   1.000
_cell.length_b   1.000
_cell.length_c   1.000
_cell.angle_alpha   90.00
_cell.angle_beta   90.00
_cell.angle_gamma   90.00
#
_symmetry.space_group_name_H-M   'P 1'
#
loop_
_entity.id
_entity.type
_entity.pdbx_description
1 polymer ?
#
loop_
_entity_poly.entity_id
_entity_poly.type
_entity_poly.pdbx_seq_one_letter_code
_entity_poly.pdbx_strand_id
1 'polypeptide(L)'
;MKNIKANELQTDLDVYGNSPHIYYTPNVQHHFTVAFTRDIEQPEFYDSVIHLLLTAEEGTTIDFLISSYGGHLDSLLSLRGALQATRADVTGYLMSQAASAAGMLLLCCHNFVINEFATFHAHTVSYGSYGKGDDVKQQVDYITKQTERIVRSIYDKILSEDEQNLLIAGKEFYFEDHEIRERL
;
A
#
# COMPACT_ATOMS: atom_id res chain seq x y z
N MET A 1 19.16 32.44 -8.04
CA MET A 1 18.47 31.15 -7.99
C MET A 1 19.27 30.16 -8.82
N LYS A 2 19.93 29.16 -8.22
CA LYS A 2 20.63 28.13 -8.97
C LYS A 2 19.60 27.10 -9.41
N ASN A 3 19.49 26.86 -10.72
CA ASN A 3 18.72 25.76 -11.27
C ASN A 3 19.36 24.44 -10.79
N ILE A 4 18.72 23.77 -9.85
CA ILE A 4 19.06 22.40 -9.48
C ILE A 4 18.51 21.54 -10.63
N LYS A 5 19.40 20.88 -11.38
CA LYS A 5 18.99 19.99 -12.46
C LYS A 5 18.33 18.76 -11.85
N ALA A 6 17.19 18.33 -12.41
CA ALA A 6 16.41 17.17 -11.95
C ALA A 6 17.22 15.87 -11.77
N ASN A 7 18.42 15.80 -12.36
CA ASN A 7 19.35 14.66 -12.25
C ASN A 7 20.18 14.60 -10.96
N GLU A 8 20.14 15.61 -10.08
CA GLU A 8 20.98 15.63 -8.88
C GLU A 8 20.32 15.02 -7.64
N LEU A 9 19.02 14.74 -7.68
CA LEU A 9 18.28 14.07 -6.58
C LEU A 9 18.27 12.54 -6.68
N GLN A 10 18.79 11.97 -7.76
CA GLN A 10 18.74 10.53 -8.02
C GLN A 10 19.88 9.72 -7.36
N THR A 11 20.85 10.37 -6.72
CA THR A 11 22.12 9.71 -6.41
C THR A 11 22.24 9.11 -5.01
N ASP A 12 21.35 9.42 -4.07
CA ASP A 12 21.56 8.98 -2.67
C ASP A 12 20.48 8.04 -2.09
N LEU A 13 19.43 7.68 -2.85
CA LEU A 13 18.32 6.88 -2.33
C LEU A 13 18.34 5.39 -2.71
N ASP A 14 19.25 4.98 -3.59
CA ASP A 14 19.26 3.60 -4.12
C ASP A 14 20.45 2.78 -3.61
N VAL A 15 20.57 2.61 -2.29
CA VAL A 15 21.62 1.79 -1.68
C VAL A 15 21.34 0.29 -1.86
N TYR A 16 20.11 -0.13 -2.17
CA TYR A 16 19.70 -1.54 -2.18
C TYR A 16 18.91 -2.00 -3.42
N GLY A 17 18.78 -1.24 -4.50
CA GLY A 17 18.19 -1.68 -5.78
C GLY A 17 16.74 -2.21 -5.77
N ASN A 18 16.12 -2.36 -4.61
CA ASN A 18 14.76 -2.90 -4.41
C ASN A 18 13.78 -1.88 -3.81
N SER A 19 14.27 -0.69 -3.40
CA SER A 19 13.40 0.37 -2.86
C SER A 19 12.47 0.96 -3.92
N PRO A 20 11.29 1.47 -3.55
CA PRO A 20 10.43 2.21 -4.48
C PRO A 20 11.16 3.43 -5.04
N HIS A 21 10.97 3.68 -6.34
CA HIS A 21 11.52 4.86 -6.97
C HIS A 21 10.65 6.08 -6.64
N ILE A 22 11.28 7.16 -6.17
CA ILE A 22 10.63 8.44 -5.88
C ILE A 22 11.09 9.45 -6.94
N TYR A 23 10.12 10.01 -7.67
CA TYR A 23 10.37 11.05 -8.66
C TYR A 23 9.83 12.38 -8.13
N TYR A 24 10.67 13.40 -8.13
CA TYR A 24 10.28 14.77 -7.77
C TYR A 24 10.13 15.62 -9.03
N THR A 25 8.94 16.17 -9.23
CA THR A 25 8.66 17.13 -10.29
C THR A 25 8.49 18.51 -9.66
N PRO A 26 9.47 19.42 -9.83
CA PRO A 26 9.36 20.76 -9.27
C PRO A 26 8.23 21.53 -9.96
N ASN A 27 7.21 21.86 -9.19
CA ASN A 27 6.11 22.73 -9.57
C ASN A 27 5.89 23.77 -8.46
N VAL A 28 4.99 24.71 -8.66
CA VAL A 28 4.59 25.70 -7.63
C VAL A 28 3.99 25.00 -6.40
N GLN A 29 3.43 23.81 -6.59
CA GLN A 29 3.07 22.86 -5.53
C GLN A 29 4.02 21.65 -5.62
N HIS A 30 4.50 21.17 -4.47
CA HIS A 30 5.33 19.96 -4.42
C HIS A 30 4.52 18.75 -4.86
N HIS A 31 4.98 18.10 -5.93
CA HIS A 31 4.37 16.90 -6.45
C HIS A 31 5.41 15.78 -6.48
N PHE A 32 5.05 14.61 -5.91
CA PHE A 32 5.89 13.45 -5.86
C PHE A 32 5.18 12.25 -6.50
N THR A 33 5.95 11.36 -7.09
CA THR A 33 5.47 10.07 -7.59
C THR A 33 6.28 8.96 -6.93
N VAL A 34 5.60 7.99 -6.33
CA VAL A 34 6.18 6.81 -5.71
C VAL A 34 5.71 5.57 -6.46
N ALA A 35 6.63 4.75 -6.96
CA ALA A 35 6.29 3.58 -7.76
C ALA A 35 6.38 2.29 -6.93
N PHE A 36 5.25 1.62 -6.75
CA PHE A 36 5.11 0.28 -6.17
C PHE A 36 4.88 -0.74 -7.30
N THR A 37 5.93 -1.01 -8.07
CA THR A 37 5.88 -1.88 -9.27
C THR A 37 6.56 -3.23 -9.08
N ARG A 38 6.88 -3.56 -7.83
CA ARG A 38 7.46 -4.83 -7.37
C ARG A 38 6.70 -5.33 -6.16
N ASP A 39 7.07 -6.49 -5.65
CA ASP A 39 6.55 -6.99 -4.38
C ASP A 39 6.85 -6.00 -3.25
N ILE A 40 5.94 -5.93 -2.30
CA ILE A 40 6.13 -5.10 -1.11
C ILE A 40 7.14 -5.80 -0.22
N GLU A 41 8.32 -5.22 -0.13
CA GLU A 41 9.47 -5.70 0.62
C GLU A 41 9.37 -5.37 2.12
N GLN A 42 10.40 -5.67 2.87
CA GLN A 42 10.48 -5.42 4.31
C GLN A 42 10.42 -3.92 4.65
N PRO A 43 10.02 -3.55 5.88
CA PRO A 43 9.74 -2.15 6.26
C PRO A 43 10.86 -1.16 5.97
N GLU A 44 12.13 -1.55 6.14
CA GLU A 44 13.30 -0.68 5.94
C GLU A 44 13.44 -0.14 4.51
N PHE A 45 12.83 -0.80 3.52
CA PHE A 45 12.81 -0.30 2.14
C PHE A 45 11.90 0.91 1.94
N TYR A 46 11.05 1.23 2.92
CA TYR A 46 10.04 2.30 2.84
C TYR A 46 10.33 3.50 3.73
N ASP A 47 11.47 3.55 4.42
CA ASP A 47 11.83 4.65 5.32
C ASP A 47 11.75 6.02 4.62
N SER A 48 12.23 6.11 3.37
CA SER A 48 12.17 7.36 2.59
C SER A 48 10.74 7.76 2.21
N VAL A 49 9.87 6.77 1.90
CA VAL A 49 8.46 7.01 1.59
C VAL A 49 7.71 7.43 2.85
N ILE A 50 7.96 6.76 3.97
CA ILE A 50 7.38 7.09 5.28
C ILE A 50 7.82 8.50 5.69
N HIS A 51 9.12 8.82 5.54
CA HIS A 51 9.63 10.16 5.83
C HIS A 51 8.95 11.22 4.95
N LEU A 52 8.83 10.98 3.64
CA LEU A 52 8.12 11.87 2.72
C LEU A 52 6.68 12.13 3.20
N LEU A 53 5.92 11.07 3.52
CA LEU A 53 4.55 11.20 3.98
C LEU A 53 4.43 12.00 5.28
N LEU A 54 5.31 11.73 6.26
CA LEU A 54 5.26 12.37 7.58
C LEU A 54 5.72 13.83 7.57
N THR A 55 6.56 14.22 6.59
CA THR A 55 7.11 15.58 6.48
C THR A 55 6.46 16.44 5.41
N ALA A 56 5.57 15.84 4.60
CA ALA A 56 4.84 16.57 3.57
C ALA A 56 4.00 17.72 4.15
N GLU A 57 4.09 18.89 3.52
CA GLU A 57 3.32 20.06 3.89
C GLU A 57 1.93 20.03 3.24
N GLU A 58 1.00 20.81 3.77
CA GLU A 58 -0.32 21.00 3.19
C GLU A 58 -0.20 21.55 1.75
N GLY A 59 -0.97 20.98 0.82
CA GLY A 59 -0.89 21.31 -0.61
C GLY A 59 0.14 20.47 -1.38
N THR A 60 0.93 19.59 -0.71
CA THR A 60 1.73 18.58 -1.40
C THR A 60 0.80 17.51 -1.98
N THR A 61 1.08 17.08 -3.21
CA THR A 61 0.39 15.95 -3.86
C THR A 61 1.37 14.79 -4.05
N ILE A 62 0.90 13.56 -3.81
CA ILE A 62 1.71 12.36 -3.96
C ILE A 62 0.92 11.31 -4.74
N ASP A 63 1.48 10.84 -5.86
CA ASP A 63 0.91 9.77 -6.66
C ASP A 63 1.60 8.44 -6.33
N PHE A 64 0.82 7.44 -5.91
CA PHE A 64 1.29 6.07 -5.74
C PHE A 64 0.93 5.27 -6.98
N LEU A 65 1.93 4.92 -7.81
CA LEU A 65 1.76 4.07 -8.97
C LEU A 65 1.84 2.60 -8.53
N ILE A 66 0.71 1.89 -8.51
CA ILE A 66 0.62 0.56 -7.94
C ILE A 66 0.43 -0.49 -9.05
N SER A 67 1.39 -1.41 -9.14
CA SER A 67 1.38 -2.59 -10.01
C SER A 67 2.15 -3.71 -9.31
N SER A 68 1.51 -4.41 -8.33
CA SER A 68 2.20 -5.31 -7.42
C SER A 68 1.30 -6.46 -6.98
N TYR A 69 1.88 -7.63 -6.77
CA TYR A 69 1.22 -8.79 -6.17
C TYR A 69 1.09 -8.71 -4.63
N GLY A 70 1.64 -7.68 -4.01
CA GLY A 70 1.63 -7.49 -2.56
C GLY A 70 2.95 -7.90 -1.92
N GLY A 71 2.91 -8.39 -0.70
CA GLY A 71 4.10 -8.79 0.07
C GLY A 71 3.96 -8.53 1.57
N HIS A 72 4.97 -7.91 2.17
CA HIS A 72 5.07 -7.76 3.63
C HIS A 72 3.96 -6.91 4.25
N LEU A 73 3.19 -7.51 5.16
CA LEU A 73 2.12 -6.84 5.88
C LEU A 73 2.63 -5.71 6.79
N ASP A 74 3.76 -5.91 7.46
CA ASP A 74 4.32 -4.90 8.38
C ASP A 74 4.68 -3.61 7.64
N SER A 75 5.18 -3.73 6.41
CA SER A 75 5.46 -2.59 5.52
C SER A 75 4.18 -1.84 5.15
N LEU A 76 3.14 -2.58 4.78
CA LEU A 76 1.82 -2.00 4.54
C LEU A 76 1.30 -1.25 5.76
N LEU A 77 1.37 -1.85 6.95
CA LEU A 77 0.86 -1.22 8.18
C LEU A 77 1.65 0.04 8.54
N SER A 78 2.96 0.05 8.31
CA SER A 78 3.82 1.23 8.48
C SER A 78 3.47 2.34 7.50
N LEU A 79 3.31 2.02 6.21
CA LEU A 79 2.86 2.95 5.18
C LEU A 79 1.45 3.49 5.47
N ARG A 80 0.53 2.62 5.91
CA ARG A 80 -0.83 3.04 6.31
C ARG A 80 -0.79 4.04 7.45
N GLY A 81 0.04 3.79 8.47
CA GLY A 81 0.22 4.73 9.58
C GLY A 81 0.70 6.10 9.10
N ALA A 82 1.67 6.12 8.18
CA ALA A 82 2.18 7.36 7.58
C ALA A 82 1.13 8.04 6.69
N LEU A 83 0.36 7.28 5.90
CA LEU A 83 -0.76 7.79 5.09
C LEU A 83 -1.87 8.42 5.93
N GLN A 84 -2.15 7.87 7.10
CA GLN A 84 -3.13 8.45 8.03
C GLN A 84 -2.64 9.74 8.71
N ALA A 85 -1.33 9.92 8.81
CA ALA A 85 -0.70 11.06 9.48
C ALA A 85 -0.29 12.18 8.52
N THR A 86 -0.17 11.89 7.22
CA THR A 86 0.29 12.88 6.23
C THR A 86 -0.71 14.02 6.06
N ARG A 87 -0.17 15.20 5.71
CA ARG A 87 -0.96 16.38 5.28
C ARG A 87 -1.01 16.51 3.75
N ALA A 88 -0.28 15.63 3.03
CA ALA A 88 -0.34 15.56 1.57
C ALA A 88 -1.65 14.93 1.10
N ASP A 89 -2.06 15.29 -0.10
CA ASP A 89 -3.13 14.59 -0.81
C ASP A 89 -2.53 13.44 -1.63
N VAL A 90 -2.88 12.20 -1.27
CA VAL A 90 -2.28 11.00 -1.85
C VAL A 90 -3.28 10.30 -2.77
N THR A 91 -2.92 10.15 -4.04
CA THR A 91 -3.71 9.43 -5.05
C THR A 91 -3.08 8.09 -5.39
N GLY A 92 -3.84 7.01 -5.22
CA GLY A 92 -3.44 5.67 -5.65
C GLY A 92 -3.86 5.41 -7.10
N TYR A 93 -2.89 5.20 -7.97
CA TYR A 93 -3.09 4.79 -9.36
C TYR A 93 -2.95 3.27 -9.47
N LEU A 94 -4.04 2.57 -9.68
CA LEU A 94 -4.01 1.15 -10.02
C LEU A 94 -3.61 1.01 -11.49
N MET A 95 -2.31 0.69 -11.71
CA MET A 95 -1.72 0.68 -13.05
C MET A 95 -2.09 -0.60 -13.84
N SER A 96 -1.94 -1.78 -13.23
CA SER A 96 -2.30 -3.06 -13.84
C SER A 96 -2.90 -4.04 -12.84
N GLN A 97 -2.28 -4.20 -11.67
CA GLN A 97 -2.78 -5.11 -10.63
C GLN A 97 -2.42 -4.60 -9.23
N ALA A 98 -3.30 -4.86 -8.28
CA ALA A 98 -3.04 -4.66 -6.87
C ALA A 98 -3.59 -5.86 -6.09
N ALA A 99 -2.71 -6.74 -5.66
CA ALA A 99 -3.09 -7.93 -4.89
C ALA A 99 -2.59 -7.83 -3.45
N SER A 100 -3.31 -8.46 -2.51
CA SER A 100 -2.84 -8.62 -1.13
C SER A 100 -2.49 -7.27 -0.48
N ALA A 101 -1.28 -7.14 0.09
CA ALA A 101 -0.79 -5.91 0.70
C ALA A 101 -0.80 -4.70 -0.26
N ALA A 102 -0.60 -4.90 -1.57
CA ALA A 102 -0.67 -3.83 -2.56
C ALA A 102 -2.12 -3.34 -2.79
N GLY A 103 -3.07 -4.26 -2.79
CA GLY A 103 -4.51 -3.93 -2.81
C GLY A 103 -4.91 -3.14 -1.56
N MET A 104 -4.46 -3.58 -0.39
CA MET A 104 -4.68 -2.84 0.85
C MET A 104 -4.03 -1.45 0.83
N LEU A 105 -2.81 -1.32 0.24
CA LEU A 105 -2.13 -0.02 0.10
C LEU A 105 -2.94 0.94 -0.77
N LEU A 106 -3.47 0.46 -1.90
CA LEU A 106 -4.37 1.24 -2.74
C LEU A 106 -5.54 1.79 -1.92
N LEU A 107 -6.22 0.92 -1.16
CA LEU A 107 -7.37 1.31 -0.32
C LEU A 107 -6.99 2.30 0.81
N CYS A 108 -5.72 2.38 1.19
CA CYS A 108 -5.25 3.35 2.18
C CYS A 108 -5.02 4.75 1.60
N CYS A 109 -4.98 4.92 0.28
CA CYS A 109 -4.86 6.22 -0.36
C CYS A 109 -6.12 7.07 -0.17
N HIS A 110 -6.00 8.39 -0.37
CA HIS A 110 -7.10 9.35 -0.23
C HIS A 110 -8.00 9.34 -1.46
N ASN A 111 -7.39 9.25 -2.65
CA ASN A 111 -8.07 9.21 -3.94
C ASN A 111 -7.61 8.02 -4.77
N PHE A 112 -8.41 7.64 -5.79
CA PHE A 112 -8.15 6.48 -6.63
C PHE A 112 -8.27 6.82 -8.11
N VAL A 113 -7.33 6.29 -8.90
CA VAL A 113 -7.40 6.26 -10.37
C VAL A 113 -7.22 4.80 -10.80
N ILE A 114 -8.22 4.25 -11.46
CA ILE A 114 -8.21 2.85 -11.88
C ILE A 114 -8.03 2.79 -13.39
N ASN A 115 -6.94 2.18 -13.85
CA ASN A 115 -6.68 2.01 -15.28
C ASN A 115 -7.64 0.96 -15.88
N GLU A 116 -7.82 1.03 -17.18
CA GLU A 116 -8.55 0.01 -17.95
C GLU A 116 -7.79 -1.33 -17.89
N PHE A 117 -8.52 -2.44 -17.73
CA PHE A 117 -8.00 -3.81 -17.54
C PHE A 117 -7.20 -4.02 -16.26
N ALA A 118 -7.19 -3.08 -15.34
CA ALA A 118 -6.56 -3.29 -14.04
C ALA A 118 -7.37 -4.29 -13.20
N THR A 119 -6.66 -5.04 -12.35
CA THR A 119 -7.26 -6.06 -11.49
C THR A 119 -6.93 -5.83 -10.02
N PHE A 120 -7.86 -6.20 -9.16
CA PHE A 120 -7.69 -6.15 -7.72
C PHE A 120 -7.95 -7.54 -7.12
N HIS A 121 -7.08 -7.98 -6.21
CA HIS A 121 -7.23 -9.26 -5.55
C HIS A 121 -7.16 -9.10 -4.03
N ALA A 122 -8.23 -9.48 -3.35
CA ALA A 122 -8.34 -9.53 -1.91
C ALA A 122 -8.26 -10.97 -1.39
N HIS A 123 -7.37 -11.21 -0.45
CA HIS A 123 -7.27 -12.45 0.32
C HIS A 123 -6.82 -12.17 1.75
N THR A 124 -6.94 -13.16 2.62
CA THR A 124 -6.44 -13.07 4.01
C THR A 124 -4.92 -13.15 4.08
N VAL A 125 -4.37 -12.78 5.23
CA VAL A 125 -2.93 -12.86 5.49
C VAL A 125 -2.47 -14.31 5.50
N SER A 126 -1.42 -14.61 4.71
CA SER A 126 -0.70 -15.88 4.78
C SER A 126 0.44 -15.77 5.77
N TYR A 127 0.54 -16.72 6.70
CA TYR A 127 1.63 -16.74 7.69
C TYR A 127 2.02 -18.17 8.03
N GLY A 128 3.25 -18.34 8.54
CA GLY A 128 3.73 -19.58 9.14
C GLY A 128 3.95 -19.38 10.63
N SER A 129 3.70 -20.41 11.43
CA SER A 129 4.02 -20.43 12.85
C SER A 129 4.80 -21.70 13.17
N TYR A 130 5.84 -21.57 13.99
CA TYR A 130 6.71 -22.66 14.37
C TYR A 130 7.10 -22.52 15.85
N GLY A 131 7.08 -23.63 16.61
CA GLY A 131 7.45 -23.63 18.01
C GLY A 131 6.77 -24.74 18.81
N LYS A 132 6.68 -24.56 20.14
CA LYS A 132 5.93 -25.48 21.02
C LYS A 132 4.43 -25.31 20.79
N GLY A 133 3.65 -26.38 21.00
CA GLY A 133 2.22 -26.39 20.70
C GLY A 133 1.42 -25.22 21.29
N ASP A 134 1.66 -24.91 22.57
CA ASP A 134 0.96 -23.81 23.25
C ASP A 134 1.38 -22.41 22.70
N ASP A 135 2.65 -22.24 22.38
CA ASP A 135 3.18 -21.00 21.78
C ASP A 135 2.60 -20.78 20.37
N VAL A 136 2.58 -21.87 19.56
CA VAL A 136 1.98 -21.84 18.22
C VAL A 136 0.51 -21.46 18.29
N LYS A 137 -0.25 -22.08 19.22
CA LYS A 137 -1.67 -21.74 19.39
C LYS A 137 -1.89 -20.27 19.75
N GLN A 138 -1.11 -19.75 20.71
CA GLN A 138 -1.21 -18.34 21.09
C GLN A 138 -0.89 -17.40 19.93
N GLN A 139 0.14 -17.70 19.12
CA GLN A 139 0.48 -16.94 17.93
C GLN A 139 -0.64 -16.97 16.90
N VAL A 140 -1.19 -18.16 16.60
CA VAL A 140 -2.30 -18.30 15.65
C VAL A 140 -3.52 -17.50 16.10
N ASP A 141 -3.91 -17.62 17.38
CA ASP A 141 -5.05 -16.89 17.95
C ASP A 141 -4.84 -15.37 17.86
N TYR A 142 -3.61 -14.90 18.12
CA TYR A 142 -3.24 -13.49 18.01
C TYR A 142 -3.32 -12.99 16.56
N ILE A 143 -2.67 -13.70 15.61
CA ILE A 143 -2.65 -13.31 14.21
C ILE A 143 -4.06 -13.35 13.60
N THR A 144 -4.86 -14.32 13.95
CA THR A 144 -6.26 -14.41 13.50
C THR A 144 -7.05 -13.15 13.90
N LYS A 145 -6.95 -12.72 15.15
CA LYS A 145 -7.60 -11.49 15.63
C LYS A 145 -7.08 -10.24 14.94
N GLN A 146 -5.76 -10.16 14.70
CA GLN A 146 -5.18 -9.04 13.98
C GLN A 146 -5.65 -9.01 12.52
N THR A 147 -5.67 -10.16 11.85
CA THR A 147 -6.15 -10.27 10.47
C THR A 147 -7.61 -9.81 10.34
N GLU A 148 -8.47 -10.23 11.25
CA GLU A 148 -9.87 -9.77 11.26
C GLU A 148 -9.96 -8.23 11.39
N ARG A 149 -9.22 -7.64 12.32
CA ARG A 149 -9.18 -6.17 12.49
C ARG A 149 -8.68 -5.45 11.24
N ILE A 150 -7.66 -5.99 10.58
CA ILE A 150 -7.09 -5.42 9.35
C ILE A 150 -8.13 -5.50 8.24
N VAL A 151 -8.76 -6.65 8.03
CA VAL A 151 -9.81 -6.85 7.02
C VAL A 151 -10.94 -5.84 7.23
N ARG A 152 -11.49 -5.76 8.44
CA ARG A 152 -12.58 -4.82 8.77
C ARG A 152 -12.20 -3.36 8.54
N SER A 153 -10.96 -3.00 8.82
CA SER A 153 -10.48 -1.61 8.75
C SER A 153 -10.06 -1.14 7.36
N ILE A 154 -9.62 -2.05 6.49
CA ILE A 154 -9.06 -1.67 5.19
C ILE A 154 -10.00 -2.04 4.05
N TYR A 155 -10.57 -3.25 4.05
CA TYR A 155 -11.45 -3.69 2.97
C TYR A 155 -12.89 -3.14 3.06
N ASP A 156 -13.25 -2.42 4.12
CA ASP A 156 -14.55 -1.75 4.27
C ASP A 156 -14.91 -0.82 3.08
N LYS A 157 -13.89 -0.28 2.42
CA LYS A 157 -14.08 0.58 1.23
C LYS A 157 -14.55 -0.17 -0.02
N ILE A 158 -14.30 -1.47 -0.12
CA ILE A 158 -14.53 -2.24 -1.36
C ILE A 158 -15.36 -3.52 -1.14
N LEU A 159 -15.39 -4.06 0.07
CA LEU A 159 -16.13 -5.27 0.43
C LEU A 159 -17.29 -4.96 1.38
N SER A 160 -18.45 -5.50 1.09
CA SER A 160 -19.56 -5.52 2.03
C SER A 160 -19.21 -6.32 3.30
N GLU A 161 -19.99 -6.17 4.37
CA GLU A 161 -19.77 -6.91 5.63
C GLU A 161 -19.84 -8.43 5.41
N ASP A 162 -20.76 -8.91 4.57
CA ASP A 162 -20.87 -10.33 4.23
C ASP A 162 -19.66 -10.82 3.44
N GLU A 163 -19.15 -10.03 2.49
CA GLU A 163 -17.93 -10.34 1.75
C GLU A 163 -16.70 -10.35 2.67
N GLN A 164 -16.60 -9.42 3.61
CA GLN A 164 -15.54 -9.42 4.63
C GLN A 164 -15.61 -10.67 5.51
N ASN A 165 -16.80 -11.12 5.91
CA ASN A 165 -16.98 -12.37 6.65
C ASN A 165 -16.49 -13.57 5.84
N LEU A 166 -16.83 -13.62 4.56
CA LEU A 166 -16.35 -14.65 3.65
C LEU A 166 -14.84 -14.60 3.45
N LEU A 167 -14.25 -13.39 3.33
CA LEU A 167 -12.82 -13.21 3.23
C LEU A 167 -12.10 -13.75 4.48
N ILE A 168 -12.59 -13.40 5.68
CA ILE A 168 -12.05 -13.88 6.96
C ILE A 168 -12.17 -15.41 7.06
N ALA A 169 -13.22 -15.99 6.47
CA ALA A 169 -13.40 -17.44 6.38
C ALA A 169 -12.51 -18.12 5.31
N GLY A 170 -11.68 -17.34 4.57
CA GLY A 170 -10.70 -17.85 3.60
C GLY A 170 -11.15 -17.81 2.14
N LYS A 171 -12.30 -17.17 1.81
CA LYS A 171 -12.68 -16.91 0.42
C LYS A 171 -11.83 -15.77 -0.13
N GLU A 172 -11.37 -15.89 -1.37
CA GLU A 172 -10.69 -14.85 -2.10
C GLU A 172 -11.63 -14.09 -3.04
N PHE A 173 -11.35 -12.81 -3.31
CA PHE A 173 -12.11 -11.98 -4.22
C PHE A 173 -11.21 -11.38 -5.27
N TYR A 174 -11.66 -11.46 -6.52
CA TYR A 174 -11.00 -10.90 -7.69
C TYR A 174 -11.97 -9.92 -8.35
N PHE A 175 -11.50 -8.71 -8.62
CA PHE A 175 -12.29 -7.66 -9.26
C PHE A 175 -11.58 -7.15 -10.52
N GLU A 176 -12.34 -6.95 -11.57
CA GLU A 176 -11.92 -6.24 -12.76
C GLU A 176 -12.11 -4.72 -12.58
N ASP A 177 -11.48 -3.93 -13.43
CA ASP A 177 -11.45 -2.47 -13.32
C ASP A 177 -12.83 -1.81 -13.22
N HIS A 178 -13.83 -2.31 -13.94
CA HIS A 178 -15.21 -1.79 -13.87
C HIS A 178 -15.86 -2.07 -12.52
N GLU A 179 -15.68 -3.28 -11.95
CA GLU A 179 -16.19 -3.64 -10.63
C GLU A 179 -15.52 -2.82 -9.52
N ILE A 180 -14.20 -2.57 -9.66
CA ILE A 180 -13.45 -1.73 -8.71
C ILE A 180 -14.01 -0.30 -8.70
N ARG A 181 -14.26 0.30 -9.89
CA ARG A 181 -14.83 1.65 -10.00
C ARG A 181 -16.25 1.77 -9.47
N GLU A 182 -17.05 0.70 -9.55
CA GLU A 182 -18.40 0.69 -8.99
C GLU A 182 -18.43 0.60 -7.46
N ARG A 183 -17.35 0.06 -6.86
CA ARG A 183 -17.22 -0.17 -5.42
C ARG A 183 -16.53 0.95 -4.66
N LEU A 184 -15.62 1.69 -5.33
CA LEU A 184 -14.86 2.82 -4.76
C LEU A 184 -15.48 4.17 -5.10
#